data_77880730ff416e09ef778103df96ed93
#
_entry.id   77880730ff416e09ef778103df96ed93
#
_cell.length_a   1.000
_cell.length_b   1.000
_cell.length_c   1.000
_cell.angle_alpha   90.00
_cell.angle_beta   90.00
_cell.angle_gamma   90.00
#
_symmetry.space_group_name_H-M   'P 1'
#
loop_
_entity.id
_entity.type
_entity.pdbx_description
1 polymer ?
#
loop_
_entity_poly.entity_id
_entity_poly.type
_entity_poly.pdbx_seq_one_letter_code
_entity_poly.pdbx_strand_id
1 'polypeptide(L)'
;VSNFIKNNKFKGSISIIISADEETTGYGCPAIMKYLRKKGEKIDFSVVGEPSSNKSVGDEIRIGRRGSMNGIISVYGKSGHSAFAGSYINPCTALAKIIAKLKSSSLDNGTKFMPPSNLEFTKMNVDNLSENVVPQYASAKFNVRFNLKYKSSSLKKKLSKIINMVSKKEKCKTKIEYRVSGEAFYTKPNKEIYMVKKIVKKVTGNSAKLNCRGGTSDSRFLGSIPRLELGLRNTTIHMGDERSPISDVKKLN
;
A
#
# COMPACT_ATOMS: atom_id res chain seq x y z
N VAL A 1 -4.24 18.81 -22.58
CA VAL A 1 -2.84 19.26 -22.75
C VAL A 1 -2.59 19.75 -24.19
N SER A 2 -2.87 18.94 -25.22
CA SER A 2 -2.62 19.33 -26.62
C SER A 2 -3.30 20.65 -27.00
N ASN A 3 -4.60 20.80 -26.70
CA ASN A 3 -5.34 22.06 -27.00
C ASN A 3 -4.78 23.26 -26.19
N PHE A 4 -4.34 23.03 -24.96
CA PHE A 4 -3.72 24.08 -24.16
C PHE A 4 -2.42 24.59 -24.78
N ILE A 5 -1.52 23.68 -25.18
CA ILE A 5 -0.22 24.03 -25.78
C ILE A 5 -0.39 24.76 -27.09
N LYS A 6 -1.37 24.35 -27.91
CA LYS A 6 -1.66 25.01 -29.20
C LYS A 6 -2.12 26.47 -29.05
N ASN A 7 -2.86 26.75 -27.99
CA ASN A 7 -3.56 28.02 -27.80
C ASN A 7 -2.94 28.94 -26.74
N ASN A 8 -1.91 28.51 -26.06
CA ASN A 8 -1.33 29.28 -24.95
C ASN A 8 0.21 29.24 -24.95
N LYS A 9 0.83 30.39 -24.73
CA LYS A 9 2.24 30.47 -24.38
C LYS A 9 2.37 30.30 -22.88
N PHE A 10 3.26 29.42 -22.43
CA PHE A 10 3.58 29.24 -21.00
C PHE A 10 5.09 29.04 -20.80
N LYS A 11 5.58 29.40 -19.62
CA LYS A 11 6.98 29.17 -19.22
C LYS A 11 7.09 27.82 -18.49
N GLY A 12 7.95 26.95 -18.95
CA GLY A 12 8.18 25.63 -18.35
C GLY A 12 7.91 24.49 -19.34
N SER A 13 7.80 23.27 -18.81
CA SER A 13 7.52 22.05 -19.56
C SER A 13 6.41 21.23 -18.94
N ILE A 14 5.66 20.52 -19.75
CA ILE A 14 4.65 19.56 -19.32
C ILE A 14 5.06 18.20 -19.89
N SER A 15 5.33 17.25 -19.02
CA SER A 15 5.64 15.86 -19.38
C SER A 15 4.46 14.96 -19.07
N ILE A 16 4.08 14.10 -20.01
CA ILE A 16 3.07 13.05 -19.78
C ILE A 16 3.82 11.74 -19.64
N ILE A 17 3.61 11.08 -18.50
CA ILE A 17 4.17 9.77 -18.18
C ILE A 17 3.05 8.74 -18.30
N ILE A 18 3.24 7.75 -19.17
CA ILE A 18 2.36 6.60 -19.33
C ILE A 18 3.15 5.38 -18.88
N SER A 19 2.78 4.82 -17.72
CA SER A 19 3.41 3.62 -17.16
C SER A 19 2.59 2.37 -17.49
N ALA A 20 3.25 1.21 -17.49
CA ALA A 20 2.64 -0.11 -17.56
C ALA A 20 2.83 -0.86 -16.23
N ASP A 21 2.14 -2.00 -16.08
CA ASP A 21 2.28 -2.95 -14.97
C ASP A 21 1.93 -2.41 -13.56
N GLU A 22 1.15 -1.33 -13.44
CA GLU A 22 0.81 -0.78 -12.11
C GLU A 22 0.07 -1.81 -11.25
N GLU A 23 -0.88 -2.53 -11.85
CA GLU A 23 -1.73 -3.53 -11.18
C GLU A 23 -1.05 -4.88 -10.95
N THR A 24 0.13 -5.09 -11.51
CA THR A 24 0.83 -6.39 -11.45
C THR A 24 2.19 -6.27 -10.75
N THR A 25 3.24 -6.01 -11.52
CA THR A 25 4.62 -5.98 -11.02
C THR A 25 5.05 -4.61 -10.53
N GLY A 26 4.47 -3.53 -11.07
CA GLY A 26 4.81 -2.15 -10.76
C GLY A 26 6.20 -1.73 -11.26
N TYR A 27 6.75 -2.37 -12.30
CA TYR A 27 8.08 -2.02 -12.82
C TYR A 27 8.09 -0.83 -13.79
N GLY A 28 6.96 -0.50 -14.42
CA GLY A 28 6.88 0.56 -15.42
C GLY A 28 7.30 1.92 -14.90
N CYS A 29 6.63 2.42 -13.87
CA CYS A 29 6.93 3.72 -13.30
C CYS A 29 8.37 3.85 -12.75
N PRO A 30 8.92 2.90 -11.96
CA PRO A 30 10.32 2.94 -11.53
C PRO A 30 11.32 3.02 -12.69
N ALA A 31 11.07 2.30 -13.80
CA ALA A 31 11.95 2.33 -14.97
C ALA A 31 11.95 3.72 -15.63
N ILE A 32 10.77 4.32 -15.81
CA ILE A 32 10.62 5.68 -16.34
C ILE A 32 11.31 6.69 -15.41
N MET A 33 11.08 6.61 -14.11
CA MET A 33 11.70 7.52 -13.14
C MET A 33 13.23 7.40 -13.11
N LYS A 34 13.76 6.19 -13.27
CA LYS A 34 15.22 5.97 -13.41
C LYS A 34 15.75 6.62 -14.69
N TYR A 35 15.04 6.47 -15.82
CA TYR A 35 15.41 7.08 -17.08
C TYR A 35 15.42 8.62 -17.00
N LEU A 36 14.36 9.23 -16.47
CA LEU A 36 14.27 10.68 -16.31
C LEU A 36 15.38 11.25 -15.44
N ARG A 37 15.69 10.59 -14.31
CA ARG A 37 16.84 10.97 -13.46
C ARG A 37 18.17 10.88 -14.20
N LYS A 38 18.39 9.83 -15.02
CA LYS A 38 19.60 9.69 -15.84
C LYS A 38 19.72 10.80 -16.90
N LYS A 39 18.59 11.31 -17.40
CA LYS A 39 18.54 12.46 -18.33
C LYS A 39 18.68 13.81 -17.64
N GLY A 40 18.74 13.85 -16.31
CA GLY A 40 18.79 15.11 -15.55
C GLY A 40 17.47 15.87 -15.51
N GLU A 41 16.35 15.22 -15.85
CA GLU A 41 15.03 15.85 -15.85
C GLU A 41 14.60 16.19 -14.41
N LYS A 42 14.26 17.45 -14.20
CA LYS A 42 13.76 17.96 -12.94
C LYS A 42 12.24 18.08 -12.99
N ILE A 43 11.57 17.37 -12.10
CA ILE A 43 10.10 17.43 -11.96
C ILE A 43 9.79 18.23 -10.69
N ASP A 44 9.13 19.38 -10.85
CA ASP A 44 8.79 20.25 -9.73
C ASP A 44 7.47 19.84 -9.05
N PHE A 45 6.53 19.26 -9.81
CA PHE A 45 5.23 18.81 -9.31
C PHE A 45 4.63 17.72 -10.21
N SER A 46 3.86 16.80 -9.63
CA SER A 46 3.20 15.73 -10.38
C SER A 46 1.71 15.64 -10.02
N VAL A 47 0.88 15.43 -11.05
CA VAL A 47 -0.53 15.03 -10.91
C VAL A 47 -0.65 13.61 -11.44
N VAL A 48 -1.12 12.70 -10.60
CA VAL A 48 -1.28 11.28 -10.96
C VAL A 48 -2.75 10.99 -11.18
N GLY A 49 -3.10 10.41 -12.33
CA GLY A 49 -4.47 10.16 -12.79
C GLY A 49 -5.12 8.95 -12.13
N GLU A 50 -5.04 8.85 -10.81
CA GLU A 50 -5.64 7.76 -10.03
C GLU A 50 -7.13 8.01 -9.75
N PRO A 51 -7.99 6.97 -9.69
CA PRO A 51 -9.39 7.10 -9.29
C PRO A 51 -9.49 7.58 -7.83
N SER A 52 -9.45 8.89 -7.64
CA SER A 52 -9.44 9.51 -6.31
C SER A 52 -10.83 9.95 -5.84
N SER A 53 -11.72 10.24 -6.77
CA SER A 53 -13.05 10.77 -6.47
C SER A 53 -13.98 9.69 -5.92
N ASN A 54 -14.95 10.09 -5.09
CA ASN A 54 -15.86 9.18 -4.41
C ASN A 54 -17.30 9.31 -4.97
N LYS A 55 -18.05 10.34 -4.57
CA LYS A 55 -19.44 10.55 -5.00
C LYS A 55 -19.54 11.32 -6.32
N SER A 56 -18.65 12.27 -6.52
CA SER A 56 -18.59 13.10 -7.72
C SER A 56 -17.14 13.43 -8.07
N VAL A 57 -16.87 13.61 -9.36
CA VAL A 57 -15.51 13.96 -9.82
C VAL A 57 -14.99 15.21 -9.12
N GLY A 58 -13.79 15.09 -8.56
CA GLY A 58 -13.12 16.19 -7.87
C GLY A 58 -13.62 16.45 -6.44
N ASP A 59 -14.44 15.59 -5.85
CA ASP A 59 -14.84 15.73 -4.44
C ASP A 59 -13.72 15.34 -3.47
N GLU A 60 -12.75 14.53 -3.92
CA GLU A 60 -11.55 14.15 -3.15
C GLU A 60 -10.28 14.30 -4.00
N ILE A 61 -9.23 14.82 -3.37
CA ILE A 61 -7.85 14.84 -3.89
C ILE A 61 -6.98 14.11 -2.89
N ARG A 62 -6.21 13.14 -3.36
CA ARG A 62 -5.30 12.41 -2.49
C ARG A 62 -3.92 13.04 -2.51
N ILE A 63 -3.40 13.34 -1.32
CA ILE A 63 -2.10 13.97 -1.11
C ILE A 63 -1.11 13.05 -0.39
N GLY A 64 -1.46 11.79 -0.26
CA GLY A 64 -0.62 10.77 0.35
C GLY A 64 -1.32 9.42 0.37
N ARG A 65 -0.55 8.38 0.63
CA ARG A 65 -1.04 7.01 0.79
C ARG A 65 -0.27 6.29 1.88
N ARG A 66 -0.91 5.33 2.54
CA ARG A 66 -0.22 4.42 3.44
C ARG A 66 0.69 3.49 2.64
N GLY A 67 1.80 3.09 3.26
CA GLY A 67 2.64 2.02 2.74
C GLY A 67 1.93 0.67 2.82
N SER A 68 2.41 -0.27 2.02
CA SER A 68 1.93 -1.65 1.98
C SER A 68 3.08 -2.63 2.00
N MET A 69 2.98 -3.62 2.86
CA MET A 69 3.95 -4.70 2.99
C MET A 69 3.24 -6.02 3.21
N ASN A 70 3.61 -7.03 2.43
CA ASN A 70 3.17 -8.40 2.62
C ASN A 70 4.23 -9.18 3.38
N GLY A 71 3.81 -10.17 4.15
CA GLY A 71 4.71 -11.07 4.83
C GLY A 71 4.22 -12.51 4.82
N ILE A 72 5.18 -13.43 4.89
CA ILE A 72 4.95 -14.86 5.09
C ILE A 72 5.71 -15.28 6.35
N ILE A 73 5.01 -15.90 7.29
CA ILE A 73 5.60 -16.52 8.47
C ILE A 73 5.55 -18.02 8.24
N SER A 74 6.70 -18.65 8.21
CA SER A 74 6.86 -20.11 8.19
C SER A 74 7.34 -20.56 9.57
N VAL A 75 6.63 -21.49 10.18
CA VAL A 75 6.93 -22.02 11.52
C VAL A 75 7.25 -23.49 11.40
N TYR A 76 8.41 -23.89 11.92
CA TYR A 76 8.90 -25.24 11.89
C TYR A 76 8.98 -25.80 13.32
N GLY A 77 8.35 -26.94 13.54
CA GLY A 77 8.35 -27.68 14.77
C GLY A 77 8.97 -29.07 14.62
N LYS A 78 8.49 -29.98 15.44
CA LYS A 78 8.83 -31.41 15.39
C LYS A 78 7.55 -32.22 15.37
N SER A 79 7.37 -33.06 14.35
CA SER A 79 6.22 -33.97 14.25
C SER A 79 6.23 -35.03 15.34
N GLY A 80 5.04 -35.51 15.70
CA GLY A 80 4.86 -36.59 16.66
C GLY A 80 3.39 -36.92 16.89
N HIS A 81 3.14 -38.08 17.49
CA HIS A 81 1.78 -38.52 17.80
C HIS A 81 1.22 -37.68 18.97
N SER A 82 0.00 -37.16 18.82
CA SER A 82 -0.61 -36.23 19.78
C SER A 82 -0.80 -36.80 21.18
N ALA A 83 -0.90 -38.13 21.32
CA ALA A 83 -0.99 -38.81 22.60
C ALA A 83 0.30 -38.74 23.47
N PHE A 84 1.46 -38.44 22.88
CA PHE A 84 2.75 -38.43 23.56
C PHE A 84 3.24 -37.00 23.77
N ALA A 85 2.63 -36.31 24.75
CA ALA A 85 3.02 -34.95 25.12
C ALA A 85 4.53 -34.86 25.45
N GLY A 86 5.21 -33.83 24.90
CA GLY A 86 6.65 -33.65 25.09
C GLY A 86 7.53 -34.30 24.02
N SER A 87 7.02 -35.22 23.19
CA SER A 87 7.75 -35.84 22.07
C SER A 87 7.81 -34.99 20.83
N TYR A 88 6.94 -33.99 20.72
CA TYR A 88 6.77 -33.12 19.57
C TYR A 88 6.91 -31.63 19.92
N ILE A 89 7.08 -30.79 18.91
CA ILE A 89 7.01 -29.32 19.01
C ILE A 89 5.97 -28.85 18.02
N ASN A 90 4.86 -28.29 18.51
CA ASN A 90 3.70 -27.99 17.68
C ASN A 90 3.79 -26.61 16.98
N PRO A 91 4.01 -26.53 15.66
CA PRO A 91 4.09 -25.29 14.93
C PRO A 91 2.72 -24.59 14.80
N CYS A 92 1.59 -25.34 14.86
CA CYS A 92 0.26 -24.76 14.80
C CYS A 92 -0.03 -23.91 16.06
N THR A 93 0.30 -24.46 17.25
CA THR A 93 0.18 -23.73 18.51
C THR A 93 1.07 -22.50 18.53
N ALA A 94 2.31 -22.63 18.06
CA ALA A 94 3.24 -21.50 17.97
C ALA A 94 2.72 -20.43 17.00
N LEU A 95 2.23 -20.81 15.81
CA LEU A 95 1.66 -19.89 14.83
C LEU A 95 0.43 -19.17 15.37
N ALA A 96 -0.48 -19.87 16.03
CA ALA A 96 -1.67 -19.28 16.65
C ALA A 96 -1.29 -18.20 17.69
N LYS A 97 -0.31 -18.49 18.56
CA LYS A 97 0.21 -17.55 19.55
C LYS A 97 0.91 -16.34 18.89
N ILE A 98 1.68 -16.56 17.82
CA ILE A 98 2.29 -15.48 17.03
C ILE A 98 1.22 -14.55 16.47
N ILE A 99 0.18 -15.12 15.85
CA ILE A 99 -0.94 -14.35 15.28
C ILE A 99 -1.64 -13.55 16.36
N ALA A 100 -2.02 -14.18 17.46
CA ALA A 100 -2.67 -13.51 18.59
C ALA A 100 -1.83 -12.37 19.15
N LYS A 101 -0.52 -12.57 19.30
CA LYS A 101 0.40 -11.54 19.80
C LYS A 101 0.55 -10.38 18.83
N LEU A 102 0.65 -10.64 17.52
CA LEU A 102 0.72 -9.60 16.49
C LEU A 102 -0.59 -8.79 16.42
N LYS A 103 -1.74 -9.44 16.52
CA LYS A 103 -3.06 -8.77 16.50
C LYS A 103 -3.33 -7.96 17.76
N SER A 104 -2.90 -8.42 18.93
CA SER A 104 -3.03 -7.67 20.19
C SER A 104 -2.03 -6.52 20.32
N SER A 105 -0.96 -6.50 19.51
CA SER A 105 0.05 -5.47 19.56
C SER A 105 -0.36 -4.29 18.67
N SER A 106 -0.81 -3.17 19.26
CA SER A 106 -1.03 -1.94 18.51
C SER A 106 0.26 -1.51 17.82
N LEU A 107 0.19 -1.22 16.54
CA LEU A 107 1.30 -0.67 15.79
C LEU A 107 1.49 0.81 16.11
N ASP A 108 0.40 1.58 16.01
CA ASP A 108 0.34 3.02 16.30
C ASP A 108 -1.11 3.51 16.36
N ASN A 109 -1.30 4.78 16.75
CA ASN A 109 -2.61 5.45 16.84
C ASN A 109 -2.93 6.34 15.63
N GLY A 110 -2.27 6.13 14.49
CA GLY A 110 -2.46 6.97 13.32
C GLY A 110 -1.71 8.30 13.39
N THR A 111 -1.97 9.13 12.39
CA THR A 111 -1.50 10.52 12.29
C THR A 111 -2.69 11.44 12.02
N LYS A 112 -2.48 12.77 12.03
CA LYS A 112 -3.53 13.74 11.63
C LYS A 112 -4.11 13.44 10.23
N PHE A 113 -3.34 12.82 9.35
CA PHE A 113 -3.67 12.66 7.92
C PHE A 113 -3.94 11.21 7.51
N MET A 114 -3.48 10.24 8.31
CA MET A 114 -3.59 8.82 8.00
C MET A 114 -4.12 8.03 9.20
N PRO A 115 -4.99 7.04 8.96
CA PRO A 115 -5.47 6.16 10.01
C PRO A 115 -4.33 5.35 10.63
N PRO A 116 -4.57 4.66 11.76
CA PRO A 116 -3.63 3.72 12.34
C PRO A 116 -3.13 2.68 11.34
N SER A 117 -1.89 2.26 11.51
CA SER A 117 -1.36 1.11 10.78
C SER A 117 -2.09 -0.15 11.23
N ASN A 118 -2.44 -1.02 10.27
CA ASN A 118 -3.14 -2.26 10.56
C ASN A 118 -2.46 -3.46 9.89
N LEU A 119 -2.51 -4.59 10.56
CA LEU A 119 -2.01 -5.87 10.10
C LEU A 119 -3.18 -6.85 10.02
N GLU A 120 -3.34 -7.50 8.85
CA GLU A 120 -4.36 -8.53 8.65
C GLU A 120 -3.74 -9.80 8.09
N PHE A 121 -4.13 -10.93 8.66
CA PHE A 121 -3.77 -12.24 8.14
C PHE A 121 -4.74 -12.63 7.04
N THR A 122 -4.20 -13.02 5.89
CA THR A 122 -4.98 -13.30 4.67
C THR A 122 -5.01 -14.77 4.29
N LYS A 123 -4.12 -15.57 4.85
CA LYS A 123 -4.08 -17.03 4.64
C LYS A 123 -3.36 -17.72 5.79
N MET A 124 -3.87 -18.88 6.19
CA MET A 124 -3.21 -19.83 7.06
C MET A 124 -3.15 -21.16 6.34
N ASN A 125 -2.03 -21.89 6.48
CA ASN A 125 -1.86 -23.19 5.86
C ASN A 125 -1.14 -24.13 6.80
N VAL A 126 -1.71 -25.33 6.94
CA VAL A 126 -1.14 -26.48 7.65
C VAL A 126 -1.39 -27.68 6.75
N ASP A 127 -0.33 -28.19 6.18
CA ASP A 127 -0.39 -29.37 5.31
C ASP A 127 -0.24 -30.63 6.18
N ASN A 128 -1.37 -31.14 6.67
CA ASN A 128 -1.44 -32.31 7.54
C ASN A 128 -2.69 -33.13 7.23
N LEU A 129 -2.51 -34.40 6.91
CA LEU A 129 -3.58 -35.33 6.53
C LEU A 129 -4.05 -36.19 7.70
N SER A 130 -3.32 -36.22 8.82
CA SER A 130 -3.60 -37.09 9.97
C SER A 130 -4.12 -36.30 11.15
N GLU A 131 -5.23 -36.69 11.72
CA GLU A 131 -5.88 -36.00 12.86
C GLU A 131 -5.11 -36.19 14.17
N ASN A 132 -4.38 -37.30 14.33
CA ASN A 132 -3.65 -37.66 15.55
C ASN A 132 -2.13 -37.40 15.46
N VAL A 133 -1.67 -36.76 14.41
CA VAL A 133 -0.25 -36.39 14.22
C VAL A 133 -0.08 -34.88 14.27
N VAL A 134 0.81 -34.40 15.14
CA VAL A 134 1.24 -33.00 15.14
C VAL A 134 2.10 -32.75 13.91
N PRO A 135 1.80 -31.74 13.06
CA PRO A 135 2.57 -31.45 11.85
C PRO A 135 3.97 -30.93 12.16
N GLN A 136 4.85 -30.98 11.18
CA GLN A 136 6.18 -30.39 11.27
C GLN A 136 6.23 -28.93 10.85
N TYR A 137 5.21 -28.45 10.10
CA TYR A 137 5.20 -27.15 9.46
C TYR A 137 3.81 -26.49 9.55
N ALA A 138 3.81 -25.17 9.74
CA ALA A 138 2.63 -24.33 9.58
C ALA A 138 3.05 -22.97 9.04
N SER A 139 2.18 -22.31 8.29
CA SER A 139 2.47 -20.97 7.75
C SER A 139 1.27 -20.04 7.74
N ALA A 140 1.53 -18.74 7.72
CA ALA A 140 0.51 -17.72 7.52
C ALA A 140 1.04 -16.60 6.62
N LYS A 141 0.13 -16.03 5.81
CA LYS A 141 0.37 -14.81 5.05
C LYS A 141 -0.37 -13.64 5.69
N PHE A 142 0.25 -12.47 5.66
CA PHE A 142 -0.35 -11.24 6.16
C PHE A 142 -0.03 -10.06 5.27
N ASN A 143 -0.88 -9.02 5.35
CA ASN A 143 -0.63 -7.70 4.78
C ASN A 143 -0.62 -6.66 5.90
N VAL A 144 0.29 -5.70 5.79
CA VAL A 144 0.35 -4.53 6.67
C VAL A 144 0.17 -3.28 5.86
N ARG A 145 -0.81 -2.46 6.25
CA ARG A 145 -0.94 -1.08 5.78
C ARG A 145 -0.39 -0.16 6.86
N PHE A 146 0.67 0.58 6.56
CA PHE A 146 1.36 1.41 7.55
C PHE A 146 1.42 2.89 7.14
N ASN A 147 1.34 3.76 8.13
CA ASN A 147 1.39 5.20 7.97
C ASN A 147 2.82 5.74 8.12
N LEU A 148 2.97 7.05 8.11
CA LEU A 148 4.26 7.76 8.15
C LEU A 148 5.08 7.55 9.43
N LYS A 149 4.51 6.95 10.49
CA LYS A 149 5.25 6.64 11.72
C LYS A 149 6.25 5.51 11.53
N TYR A 150 6.11 4.74 10.43
CA TYR A 150 7.02 3.67 10.09
C TYR A 150 7.65 3.86 8.72
N LYS A 151 8.91 3.45 8.63
CA LYS A 151 9.52 2.95 7.39
C LYS A 151 9.36 1.44 7.37
N SER A 152 9.26 0.84 6.17
CA SER A 152 9.14 -0.62 6.05
C SER A 152 10.26 -1.35 6.79
N SER A 153 11.47 -0.81 6.79
CA SER A 153 12.63 -1.37 7.50
C SER A 153 12.43 -1.44 9.02
N SER A 154 11.93 -0.38 9.64
CA SER A 154 11.66 -0.36 11.09
C SER A 154 10.47 -1.25 11.46
N LEU A 155 9.46 -1.30 10.60
CA LEU A 155 8.30 -2.16 10.79
C LEU A 155 8.68 -3.65 10.71
N LYS A 156 9.50 -4.05 9.72
CA LYS A 156 10.08 -5.41 9.64
C LYS A 156 10.79 -5.80 10.94
N LYS A 157 11.65 -4.92 11.46
CA LYS A 157 12.36 -5.17 12.74
C LYS A 157 11.39 -5.38 13.90
N LYS A 158 10.35 -4.51 14.02
CA LYS A 158 9.33 -4.62 15.08
C LYS A 158 8.57 -5.94 15.01
N LEU A 159 8.07 -6.31 13.81
CA LEU A 159 7.31 -7.54 13.61
C LEU A 159 8.18 -8.77 13.84
N SER A 160 9.39 -8.81 13.28
CA SER A 160 10.32 -9.93 13.47
C SER A 160 10.69 -10.12 14.95
N LYS A 161 10.85 -9.04 15.73
CA LYS A 161 11.11 -9.13 17.17
C LYS A 161 9.97 -9.85 17.91
N ILE A 162 8.71 -9.51 17.59
CA ILE A 162 7.53 -10.13 18.20
C ILE A 162 7.46 -11.63 17.82
N ILE A 163 7.62 -11.94 16.53
CA ILE A 163 7.56 -13.31 16.01
C ILE A 163 8.65 -14.17 16.68
N ASN A 164 9.89 -13.70 16.69
CA ASN A 164 11.02 -14.43 17.27
C ASN A 164 10.87 -14.63 18.78
N MET A 165 10.31 -13.66 19.49
CA MET A 165 10.06 -13.79 20.94
C MET A 165 9.07 -14.92 21.22
N VAL A 166 7.97 -15.00 20.48
CA VAL A 166 6.97 -16.05 20.66
C VAL A 166 7.50 -17.41 20.21
N SER A 167 8.14 -17.49 19.05
CA SER A 167 8.67 -18.75 18.52
C SER A 167 9.74 -19.37 19.43
N LYS A 168 10.60 -18.53 20.04
CA LYS A 168 11.60 -18.99 21.03
C LYS A 168 10.92 -19.62 22.24
N LYS A 169 9.84 -18.99 22.75
CA LYS A 169 9.07 -19.53 23.89
C LYS A 169 8.43 -20.87 23.54
N GLU A 170 7.95 -21.04 22.32
CA GLU A 170 7.32 -22.27 21.81
C GLU A 170 8.34 -23.28 21.26
N LYS A 171 9.65 -23.02 21.39
CA LYS A 171 10.75 -23.87 20.90
C LYS A 171 10.71 -24.16 19.39
N CYS A 172 10.00 -23.33 18.61
CA CYS A 172 9.89 -23.44 17.16
C CYS A 172 10.96 -22.60 16.44
N LYS A 173 11.37 -23.05 15.25
CA LYS A 173 12.14 -22.23 14.31
C LYS A 173 11.17 -21.44 13.42
N THR A 174 11.54 -20.21 13.05
CA THR A 174 10.73 -19.39 12.13
C THR A 174 11.57 -18.85 10.99
N LYS A 175 10.98 -18.78 9.79
CA LYS A 175 11.46 -18.00 8.66
C LYS A 175 10.42 -16.94 8.34
N ILE A 176 10.86 -15.71 8.11
CA ILE A 176 9.96 -14.59 7.83
C ILE A 176 10.42 -13.94 6.52
N GLU A 177 9.52 -13.89 5.56
CA GLU A 177 9.75 -13.23 4.29
C GLU A 177 8.86 -11.99 4.17
N TYR A 178 9.42 -10.88 3.66
CA TYR A 178 8.71 -9.63 3.49
C TYR A 178 8.82 -9.12 2.05
N ARG A 179 7.71 -8.70 1.48
CA ARG A 179 7.66 -8.00 0.20
C ARG A 179 7.01 -6.63 0.40
N VAL A 180 7.77 -5.56 0.21
CA VAL A 180 7.28 -4.19 0.31
C VAL A 180 6.72 -3.78 -1.04
N SER A 181 5.42 -3.45 -1.09
CA SER A 181 4.78 -2.93 -2.29
C SER A 181 5.02 -1.41 -2.43
N GLY A 182 5.18 -0.69 -1.32
CA GLY A 182 5.50 0.73 -1.32
C GLY A 182 5.60 1.31 0.08
N GLU A 183 6.39 2.38 0.21
CA GLU A 183 6.47 3.19 1.43
C GLU A 183 5.27 4.12 1.54
N ALA A 184 4.93 4.51 2.77
CA ALA A 184 3.97 5.58 2.98
C ALA A 184 4.55 6.91 2.49
N PHE A 185 3.71 7.73 1.84
CA PHE A 185 4.11 9.07 1.43
C PHE A 185 3.01 10.09 1.77
N TYR A 186 3.44 11.35 1.88
CA TYR A 186 2.57 12.48 2.12
C TYR A 186 3.17 13.74 1.53
N THR A 187 2.41 14.45 0.72
CA THR A 187 2.74 15.79 0.24
C THR A 187 2.05 16.80 1.15
N LYS A 188 2.84 17.57 1.91
CA LYS A 188 2.28 18.67 2.69
C LYS A 188 1.56 19.64 1.74
N PRO A 189 0.32 20.06 2.05
CA PRO A 189 -0.39 21.03 1.22
C PRO A 189 0.45 22.26 0.95
N ASN A 190 0.63 22.58 -0.32
CA ASN A 190 1.45 23.67 -0.85
C ASN A 190 0.63 24.48 -1.86
N LYS A 191 1.24 25.51 -2.47
CA LYS A 191 0.58 26.40 -3.42
C LYS A 191 0.01 25.64 -4.63
N GLU A 192 0.71 24.62 -5.12
CA GLU A 192 0.30 23.81 -6.27
C GLU A 192 -0.98 23.01 -5.94
N ILE A 193 -1.01 22.34 -4.78
CA ILE A 193 -2.19 21.59 -4.32
C ILE A 193 -3.41 22.51 -4.15
N TYR A 194 -3.22 23.69 -3.54
CA TYR A 194 -4.32 24.64 -3.39
C TYR A 194 -4.78 25.22 -4.72
N MET A 195 -3.86 25.44 -5.67
CA MET A 195 -4.19 25.86 -7.04
C MET A 195 -5.05 24.81 -7.74
N VAL A 196 -4.64 23.52 -7.72
CA VAL A 196 -5.43 22.43 -8.30
C VAL A 196 -6.81 22.34 -7.63
N LYS A 197 -6.87 22.44 -6.30
CA LYS A 197 -8.15 22.45 -5.57
C LYS A 197 -9.07 23.59 -6.02
N LYS A 198 -8.53 24.78 -6.26
CA LYS A 198 -9.28 25.94 -6.78
C LYS A 198 -9.80 25.69 -8.19
N ILE A 199 -8.96 25.12 -9.06
CA ILE A 199 -9.35 24.74 -10.44
C ILE A 199 -10.46 23.68 -10.41
N VAL A 200 -10.31 22.62 -9.62
CA VAL A 200 -11.33 21.59 -9.45
C VAL A 200 -12.66 22.20 -9.03
N LYS A 201 -12.66 23.12 -8.05
CA LYS A 201 -13.89 23.83 -7.64
C LYS A 201 -14.51 24.62 -8.78
N LYS A 202 -13.68 25.32 -9.57
CA LYS A 202 -14.16 26.11 -10.74
C LYS A 202 -14.81 25.24 -11.81
N VAL A 203 -14.22 24.06 -12.10
CA VAL A 203 -14.65 23.17 -13.19
C VAL A 203 -15.82 22.27 -12.76
N THR A 204 -15.78 21.73 -11.54
CA THR A 204 -16.73 20.71 -11.08
C THR A 204 -17.78 21.23 -10.10
N GLY A 205 -17.59 22.43 -9.54
CA GLY A 205 -18.39 22.96 -8.42
C GLY A 205 -18.00 22.37 -7.06
N ASN A 206 -17.18 21.32 -7.00
CA ASN A 206 -16.84 20.58 -5.79
C ASN A 206 -15.70 21.23 -5.00
N SER A 207 -15.90 21.40 -3.69
CA SER A 207 -14.82 21.72 -2.76
C SER A 207 -14.09 20.43 -2.35
N ALA A 208 -13.05 20.06 -3.09
CA ALA A 208 -12.30 18.84 -2.87
C ALA A 208 -11.78 18.70 -1.43
N LYS A 209 -11.98 17.52 -0.82
CA LYS A 209 -11.37 17.14 0.46
C LYS A 209 -9.99 16.56 0.20
N LEU A 210 -8.98 17.07 0.91
CA LEU A 210 -7.63 16.53 0.88
C LEU A 210 -7.55 15.33 1.84
N ASN A 211 -7.08 14.17 1.37
CA ASN A 211 -6.97 12.97 2.19
C ASN A 211 -5.81 12.05 1.74
N CYS A 212 -5.60 10.96 2.51
CA CYS A 212 -4.58 9.95 2.25
C CYS A 212 -5.19 8.52 2.24
N ARG A 213 -6.41 8.41 1.71
CA ARG A 213 -7.14 7.13 1.63
C ARG A 213 -6.74 6.33 0.39
N GLY A 214 -7.11 5.04 0.38
CA GLY A 214 -7.00 4.14 -0.77
C GLY A 214 -5.83 3.17 -0.72
N GLY A 215 -5.66 2.43 -1.81
CA GLY A 215 -4.62 1.43 -2.01
C GLY A 215 -3.22 2.01 -2.29
N THR A 216 -2.40 1.27 -2.99
CA THR A 216 -1.11 1.77 -3.53
C THR A 216 -1.33 2.40 -4.90
N SER A 217 -0.37 3.17 -5.39
CA SER A 217 -0.37 3.79 -6.71
C SER A 217 1.06 4.04 -7.16
N ASP A 218 1.27 4.36 -8.43
CA ASP A 218 2.58 4.75 -8.96
C ASP A 218 3.17 6.00 -8.31
N SER A 219 2.36 6.80 -7.64
CA SER A 219 2.82 7.89 -6.79
C SER A 219 3.92 7.48 -5.80
N ARG A 220 3.93 6.22 -5.36
CA ARG A 220 4.94 5.66 -4.43
C ARG A 220 6.37 5.73 -4.97
N PHE A 221 6.55 5.79 -6.28
CA PHE A 221 7.86 5.77 -6.94
C PHE A 221 8.44 7.16 -7.24
N LEU A 222 7.68 8.22 -7.01
CA LEU A 222 8.09 9.59 -7.31
C LEU A 222 9.11 10.19 -6.31
N GLY A 223 9.46 9.45 -5.27
CA GLY A 223 10.46 9.88 -4.28
C GLY A 223 10.06 11.15 -3.52
N SER A 224 10.85 12.21 -3.59
CA SER A 224 10.60 13.50 -2.94
C SER A 224 9.77 14.49 -3.76
N ILE A 225 9.42 14.14 -5.01
CA ILE A 225 8.63 15.03 -5.89
C ILE A 225 7.27 15.31 -5.25
N PRO A 226 6.90 16.59 -5.04
CA PRO A 226 5.57 16.96 -4.56
C PRO A 226 4.51 16.51 -5.55
N ARG A 227 3.41 15.92 -5.05
CA ARG A 227 2.40 15.30 -5.90
C ARG A 227 1.02 15.27 -5.26
N LEU A 228 0.03 15.14 -6.08
CA LEU A 228 -1.32 14.78 -5.71
C LEU A 228 -1.87 13.72 -6.68
N GLU A 229 -2.95 13.09 -6.28
CA GLU A 229 -3.71 12.19 -7.14
C GLU A 229 -5.11 12.75 -7.32
N LEU A 230 -5.52 12.82 -8.57
CA LEU A 230 -6.83 13.32 -8.98
C LEU A 230 -7.30 12.54 -10.21
N GLY A 231 -8.49 11.98 -10.15
CA GLY A 231 -9.05 11.23 -11.26
C GLY A 231 -10.52 10.91 -11.08
N LEU A 232 -10.96 9.90 -11.80
CA LEU A 232 -12.34 9.45 -11.88
C LEU A 232 -12.87 8.95 -10.52
N ARG A 233 -14.17 8.65 -10.47
CA ARG A 233 -14.79 7.99 -9.33
C ARG A 233 -14.29 6.55 -9.18
N ASN A 234 -14.15 6.09 -7.94
CA ASN A 234 -13.62 4.77 -7.61
C ASN A 234 -14.70 3.76 -7.16
N THR A 235 -15.96 4.03 -7.48
CA THR A 235 -17.09 3.25 -6.98
C THR A 235 -17.18 1.84 -7.53
N THR A 236 -16.61 1.58 -8.71
CA THR A 236 -16.62 0.26 -9.37
C THR A 236 -15.21 -0.30 -9.61
N ILE A 237 -14.20 0.27 -8.94
CA ILE A 237 -12.80 -0.16 -9.11
C ILE A 237 -12.64 -1.64 -8.75
N HIS A 238 -11.96 -2.40 -9.61
CA HIS A 238 -11.73 -3.86 -9.51
C HIS A 238 -13.02 -4.72 -9.49
N MET A 239 -14.16 -4.15 -9.92
CA MET A 239 -15.38 -4.94 -10.12
C MET A 239 -15.42 -5.51 -11.53
N GLY A 240 -16.17 -6.60 -11.74
CA GLY A 240 -16.29 -7.24 -13.06
C GLY A 240 -16.91 -6.34 -14.15
N ASP A 241 -17.66 -5.31 -13.75
CA ASP A 241 -18.26 -4.30 -14.61
C ASP A 241 -17.70 -2.90 -14.36
N GLU A 242 -16.40 -2.79 -14.13
CA GLU A 242 -15.73 -1.52 -13.87
C GLU A 242 -16.03 -0.50 -14.97
N ARG A 243 -16.54 0.66 -14.57
CA ARG A 243 -17.01 1.70 -15.48
C ARG A 243 -16.93 3.10 -14.90
N SER A 244 -16.87 4.09 -15.79
CA SER A 244 -16.94 5.51 -15.42
C SER A 244 -17.88 6.25 -16.38
N PRO A 245 -18.68 7.20 -15.89
CA PRO A 245 -19.51 8.03 -16.76
C PRO A 245 -18.66 8.89 -17.70
N ILE A 246 -19.07 8.99 -18.96
CA ILE A 246 -18.42 9.85 -19.95
C ILE A 246 -18.39 11.31 -19.47
N SER A 247 -19.43 11.75 -18.75
CA SER A 247 -19.47 13.10 -18.19
C SER A 247 -18.35 13.37 -17.19
N ASP A 248 -17.90 12.33 -16.45
CA ASP A 248 -16.79 12.44 -15.51
C ASP A 248 -15.45 12.59 -16.24
N VAL A 249 -15.27 11.84 -17.33
CA VAL A 249 -14.07 11.98 -18.19
C VAL A 249 -14.01 13.38 -18.79
N LYS A 250 -15.14 13.91 -19.30
CA LYS A 250 -15.20 15.27 -19.85
C LYS A 250 -14.86 16.36 -18.83
N LYS A 251 -15.22 16.18 -17.55
CA LYS A 251 -14.90 17.13 -16.47
C LYS A 251 -13.42 17.12 -16.07
N LEU A 252 -12.71 16.00 -16.28
CA LEU A 252 -11.28 15.90 -15.98
C LEU A 252 -10.38 16.38 -17.12
N ASN A 253 -10.91 16.47 -18.34
CA ASN A 253 -10.19 16.95 -19.53
C ASN A 253 -10.21 18.49 -19.62
#